data_b09c21b9dd1cfe31200bb037fd4d86de
#
_entry.id   b09c21b9dd1cfe31200bb037fd4d86de
#
_cell.length_a   1.000
_cell.length_b   1.000
_cell.length_c   1.000
_cell.angle_alpha   90.00
_cell.angle_beta   90.00
_cell.angle_gamma   90.00
#
_symmetry.space_group_name_H-M   'P 1'
#
loop_
_entity.id
_entity.type
_entity.pdbx_description
1 polymer ?
#
loop_
_entity_poly.entity_id
_entity_poly.type
_entity_poly.pdbx_seq_one_letter_code
_entity_poly.pdbx_strand_id
1 'polypeptide(L)'
;MASNDAGDASASVAQAKAERRAAIRARRRARAQAPDAAGHRAAAGGALADAVEALVAGLALAAMGQVCRVAAYESRPTEPPTDALIARLRADGHEVIVPITGPLAEHTLSWRTADGLDDLGEAAIASAQLVLTPGLAVDPSGLRLGQGGGYYDTALGLVPDGIPVLTLLWDDEVSDTTLPADPHDRRVDGVVTPGGGVQWLPLDRGD
;
A
#
# COMPACT_ATOMS: atom_id res chain seq x y z
N MET A 1 -25.76 31.28 3.94
CA MET A 1 -26.35 29.91 4.11
C MET A 1 -25.56 28.79 3.43
N ALA A 2 -24.32 29.00 3.04
CA ALA A 2 -23.51 27.97 2.33
C ALA A 2 -22.52 27.20 3.23
N SER A 3 -22.35 27.55 4.50
CA SER A 3 -21.34 26.90 5.39
C SER A 3 -21.79 25.60 6.04
N ASN A 4 -23.07 25.25 6.03
CA ASN A 4 -23.55 24.03 6.72
C ASN A 4 -23.52 22.78 5.85
N ASP A 5 -23.59 22.93 4.54
CA ASP A 5 -23.67 21.81 3.57
C ASP A 5 -22.34 21.06 3.41
N ALA A 6 -21.22 21.79 3.43
CA ALA A 6 -19.89 21.20 3.30
C ALA A 6 -19.47 20.39 4.54
N GLY A 7 -19.90 20.80 5.73
CA GLY A 7 -19.63 20.07 6.98
C GLY A 7 -20.41 18.76 7.07
N ASP A 8 -21.64 18.71 6.59
CA ASP A 8 -22.48 17.53 6.59
C ASP A 8 -22.00 16.48 5.55
N ALA A 9 -21.57 16.95 4.38
CA ALA A 9 -20.98 16.08 3.36
C ALA A 9 -19.66 15.42 3.82
N SER A 10 -18.78 16.18 4.47
CA SER A 10 -17.51 15.64 5.01
C SER A 10 -17.74 14.63 6.14
N ALA A 11 -18.71 14.88 7.02
CA ALA A 11 -19.09 13.93 8.07
C ALA A 11 -19.66 12.63 7.48
N SER A 12 -20.45 12.73 6.40
CA SER A 12 -21.00 11.58 5.68
C SER A 12 -19.91 10.72 5.03
N VAL A 13 -18.87 11.32 4.41
CA VAL A 13 -17.71 10.63 3.82
C VAL A 13 -16.90 9.93 4.91
N ALA A 14 -16.63 10.61 6.02
CA ALA A 14 -15.89 10.02 7.14
C ALA A 14 -16.61 8.81 7.75
N GLN A 15 -17.93 8.88 7.91
CA GLN A 15 -18.77 7.80 8.39
C GLN A 15 -18.72 6.60 7.42
N ALA A 16 -18.90 6.83 6.12
CA ALA A 16 -18.86 5.78 5.10
C ALA A 16 -17.48 5.09 5.04
N LYS A 17 -16.38 5.86 5.15
CA LYS A 17 -15.02 5.32 5.27
C LYS A 17 -14.87 4.45 6.53
N ALA A 18 -15.41 4.89 7.67
CA ALA A 18 -15.32 4.15 8.94
C ALA A 18 -16.06 2.80 8.87
N GLU A 19 -17.26 2.78 8.32
CA GLU A 19 -18.07 1.57 8.13
C GLU A 19 -17.36 0.58 7.20
N ARG A 20 -16.84 1.06 6.06
CA ARG A 20 -16.09 0.21 5.13
C ARG A 20 -14.84 -0.39 5.77
N ARG A 21 -14.06 0.43 6.52
CA ARG A 21 -12.90 -0.06 7.29
C ARG A 21 -13.29 -1.13 8.30
N ALA A 22 -14.38 -0.95 9.02
CA ALA A 22 -14.86 -1.90 10.03
C ALA A 22 -15.22 -3.26 9.39
N ALA A 23 -15.92 -3.24 8.27
CA ALA A 23 -16.31 -4.45 7.54
C ALA A 23 -15.08 -5.23 7.02
N ILE A 24 -14.11 -4.54 6.42
CA ILE A 24 -12.89 -5.18 5.90
C ILE A 24 -12.05 -5.75 7.04
N ARG A 25 -11.87 -5.00 8.13
CA ARG A 25 -11.15 -5.49 9.31
C ARG A 25 -11.81 -6.72 9.93
N ALA A 26 -13.14 -6.80 9.91
CA ALA A 26 -13.85 -7.99 10.37
C ALA A 26 -13.56 -9.21 9.49
N ARG A 27 -13.60 -9.06 8.15
CA ARG A 27 -13.23 -10.13 7.22
C ARG A 27 -11.76 -10.57 7.39
N ARG A 28 -10.84 -9.63 7.55
CA ARG A 28 -9.43 -9.94 7.80
C ARG A 28 -9.23 -10.73 9.10
N ARG A 29 -9.94 -10.36 10.17
CA ARG A 29 -9.90 -11.14 11.43
C ARG A 29 -10.43 -12.55 11.24
N ALA A 30 -11.55 -12.70 10.54
CA ALA A 30 -12.11 -14.01 10.26
C ALA A 30 -11.15 -14.89 9.43
N ARG A 31 -10.48 -14.32 8.40
CA ARG A 31 -9.45 -15.00 7.61
C ARG A 31 -8.29 -15.46 8.50
N ALA A 32 -7.81 -14.61 9.40
CA ALA A 32 -6.69 -14.93 10.28
C ALA A 32 -7.03 -15.98 11.36
N GLN A 33 -8.32 -16.22 11.61
CA GLN A 33 -8.82 -17.22 12.56
C GLN A 33 -9.28 -18.53 11.88
N ALA A 34 -9.22 -18.61 10.55
CA ALA A 34 -9.62 -19.81 9.82
C ALA A 34 -8.69 -21.00 10.14
N PRO A 35 -9.17 -22.26 10.09
CA PRO A 35 -8.39 -23.43 10.46
C PRO A 35 -7.04 -23.58 9.77
N ASP A 36 -6.93 -23.15 8.50
CA ASP A 36 -5.68 -23.19 7.71
C ASP A 36 -5.12 -21.79 7.43
N ALA A 37 -5.32 -20.84 8.34
CA ALA A 37 -4.88 -19.45 8.17
C ALA A 37 -3.37 -19.32 7.91
N ALA A 38 -2.55 -20.13 8.58
CA ALA A 38 -1.09 -20.10 8.40
C ALA A 38 -0.66 -20.57 7.01
N GLY A 39 -1.23 -21.67 6.50
CA GLY A 39 -0.97 -22.18 5.16
C GLY A 39 -1.42 -21.19 4.07
N HIS A 40 -2.63 -20.66 4.19
CA HIS A 40 -3.14 -19.65 3.28
C HIS A 40 -2.29 -18.37 3.28
N ARG A 41 -1.86 -17.90 4.48
CA ARG A 41 -0.97 -16.73 4.59
C ARG A 41 0.39 -16.98 3.93
N ALA A 42 0.99 -18.16 4.14
CA ALA A 42 2.27 -18.51 3.53
C ALA A 42 2.17 -18.58 2.00
N ALA A 43 1.13 -19.22 1.47
CA ALA A 43 0.86 -19.27 0.02
C ALA A 43 0.65 -17.88 -0.57
N ALA A 44 -0.15 -17.04 0.09
CA ALA A 44 -0.36 -15.65 -0.32
C ALA A 44 0.96 -14.85 -0.32
N GLY A 45 1.81 -15.04 0.69
CA GLY A 45 3.12 -14.39 0.76
C GLY A 45 4.05 -14.78 -0.40
N GLY A 46 4.05 -16.07 -0.77
CA GLY A 46 4.78 -16.54 -1.95
C GLY A 46 4.29 -15.90 -3.24
N ALA A 47 2.98 -15.90 -3.46
CA ALA A 47 2.38 -15.33 -4.68
C ALA A 47 2.62 -13.82 -4.80
N LEU A 48 2.51 -13.06 -3.69
CA LEU A 48 2.84 -11.63 -3.68
C LEU A 48 4.32 -11.38 -3.97
N ALA A 49 5.21 -12.20 -3.41
CA ALA A 49 6.64 -12.12 -3.69
C ALA A 49 6.94 -12.37 -5.17
N ASP A 50 6.40 -13.45 -5.76
CA ASP A 50 6.57 -13.79 -7.18
C ASP A 50 6.13 -12.62 -8.09
N ALA A 51 4.97 -12.02 -7.79
CA ALA A 51 4.42 -10.91 -8.57
C ALA A 51 5.29 -9.64 -8.50
N VAL A 52 5.79 -9.31 -7.31
CA VAL A 52 6.61 -8.11 -7.11
C VAL A 52 8.04 -8.31 -7.62
N GLU A 53 8.63 -9.48 -7.46
CA GLU A 53 9.94 -9.82 -8.04
C GLU A 53 9.93 -9.65 -9.56
N ALA A 54 8.90 -10.17 -10.25
CA ALA A 54 8.76 -10.00 -11.69
C ALA A 54 8.67 -8.52 -12.10
N LEU A 55 7.95 -7.70 -11.32
CA LEU A 55 7.85 -6.27 -11.56
C LEU A 55 9.20 -5.57 -11.35
N VAL A 56 9.89 -5.84 -10.24
CA VAL A 56 11.18 -5.22 -9.90
C VAL A 56 12.25 -5.64 -10.91
N ALA A 57 12.26 -6.90 -11.36
CA ALA A 57 13.14 -7.37 -12.44
C ALA A 57 12.93 -6.56 -13.72
N GLY A 58 11.68 -6.25 -14.08
CA GLY A 58 11.35 -5.38 -15.20
C GLY A 58 11.88 -3.94 -15.04
N LEU A 59 11.74 -3.39 -13.85
CA LEU A 59 12.28 -2.05 -13.52
C LEU A 59 13.82 -2.04 -13.54
N ALA A 60 14.45 -3.06 -12.98
CA ALA A 60 15.91 -3.20 -12.97
C ALA A 60 16.48 -3.35 -14.38
N LEU A 61 15.81 -4.12 -15.27
CA LEU A 61 16.18 -4.23 -16.68
C LEU A 61 16.10 -2.88 -17.40
N ALA A 62 15.02 -2.13 -17.17
CA ALA A 62 14.85 -0.79 -17.73
C ALA A 62 15.94 0.18 -17.23
N ALA A 63 16.44 -0.01 -15.99
CA ALA A 63 17.55 0.72 -15.40
C ALA A 63 18.93 0.09 -15.66
N MET A 64 19.08 -0.73 -16.70
CA MET A 64 20.35 -1.39 -17.07
C MET A 64 20.95 -2.28 -15.97
N GLY A 65 20.13 -2.99 -15.24
CA GLY A 65 20.57 -3.93 -14.20
C GLY A 65 20.97 -3.27 -12.87
N GLN A 66 20.56 -2.05 -12.63
CA GLN A 66 20.85 -1.37 -11.36
C GLN A 66 20.04 -1.96 -10.20
N VAL A 67 20.60 -1.83 -9.00
CA VAL A 67 19.89 -2.13 -7.75
C VAL A 67 18.71 -1.19 -7.60
N CYS A 68 17.50 -1.74 -7.40
CA CYS A 68 16.31 -0.97 -7.10
C CYS A 68 16.19 -0.76 -5.59
N ARG A 69 15.76 0.44 -5.19
CA ARG A 69 15.24 0.69 -3.85
C ARG A 69 13.72 0.55 -3.89
N VAL A 70 13.19 -0.35 -3.07
CA VAL A 70 11.76 -0.59 -2.94
C VAL A 70 11.29 -0.14 -1.56
N ALA A 71 10.36 0.82 -1.50
CA ALA A 71 9.68 1.15 -0.25
C ALA A 71 8.55 0.14 -0.03
N ALA A 72 8.61 -0.61 1.06
CA ALA A 72 7.63 -1.61 1.45
C ALA A 72 7.16 -1.37 2.89
N TYR A 73 6.48 -2.33 3.49
CA TYR A 73 6.07 -2.28 4.90
C TYR A 73 6.13 -3.66 5.54
N GLU A 74 6.34 -3.71 6.84
CA GLU A 74 6.26 -4.94 7.63
C GLU A 74 4.79 -5.21 7.95
N SER A 75 4.24 -6.28 7.37
CA SER A 75 2.81 -6.58 7.46
C SER A 75 2.39 -7.02 8.85
N ARG A 76 1.23 -6.55 9.30
CA ARG A 76 0.55 -7.06 10.48
C ARG A 76 -0.06 -8.43 10.21
N PRO A 77 -0.38 -9.24 11.25
CA PRO A 77 -0.90 -10.61 11.06
C PRO A 77 -2.14 -10.74 10.17
N THR A 78 -2.96 -9.71 10.07
CA THR A 78 -4.19 -9.71 9.25
C THR A 78 -4.02 -9.07 7.88
N GLU A 79 -2.90 -8.40 7.63
CA GLU A 79 -2.59 -7.77 6.35
C GLU A 79 -2.05 -8.80 5.34
N PRO A 80 -2.10 -8.52 4.04
CA PRO A 80 -1.36 -9.29 3.04
C PRO A 80 0.12 -9.39 3.46
N PRO A 81 0.70 -10.59 3.50
CA PRO A 81 2.03 -10.79 4.06
C PRO A 81 3.14 -10.25 3.15
N THR A 82 4.10 -9.55 3.76
CA THR A 82 5.26 -8.96 3.06
C THR A 82 6.59 -9.62 3.41
N ASP A 83 6.61 -10.54 4.36
CA ASP A 83 7.85 -11.14 4.88
C ASP A 83 8.66 -11.83 3.78
N ALA A 84 8.02 -12.70 2.98
CA ALA A 84 8.66 -13.42 1.87
C ALA A 84 9.13 -12.45 0.78
N LEU A 85 8.31 -11.46 0.44
CA LEU A 85 8.61 -10.41 -0.53
C LEU A 85 9.87 -9.62 -0.14
N ILE A 86 9.91 -9.12 1.09
CA ILE A 86 11.06 -8.36 1.61
C ILE A 86 12.32 -9.24 1.60
N ALA A 87 12.22 -10.49 2.07
CA ALA A 87 13.34 -11.41 2.12
C ALA A 87 13.92 -11.71 0.73
N ARG A 88 13.08 -11.96 -0.26
CA ARG A 88 13.50 -12.28 -1.63
C ARG A 88 14.11 -11.08 -2.34
N LEU A 89 13.48 -9.92 -2.32
CA LEU A 89 14.05 -8.70 -2.94
C LEU A 89 15.45 -8.40 -2.39
N ARG A 90 15.66 -8.60 -1.09
CA ARG A 90 16.97 -8.43 -0.48
C ARG A 90 17.97 -9.52 -0.91
N ALA A 91 17.52 -10.76 -1.05
CA ALA A 91 18.35 -11.86 -1.56
C ALA A 91 18.81 -11.63 -3.00
N ASP A 92 17.99 -10.95 -3.81
CA ASP A 92 18.30 -10.53 -5.18
C ASP A 92 19.19 -9.27 -5.25
N GLY A 93 19.57 -8.74 -4.09
CA GLY A 93 20.48 -7.59 -3.99
C GLY A 93 19.78 -6.22 -4.07
N HIS A 94 18.45 -6.18 -4.04
CA HIS A 94 17.70 -4.92 -3.99
C HIS A 94 17.67 -4.34 -2.57
N GLU A 95 17.59 -3.03 -2.47
CA GLU A 95 17.44 -2.35 -1.18
C GLU A 95 15.96 -2.20 -0.84
N VAL A 96 15.55 -2.72 0.30
CA VAL A 96 14.18 -2.55 0.79
C VAL A 96 14.18 -1.61 1.98
N ILE A 97 13.39 -0.53 1.90
CA ILE A 97 13.14 0.38 3.02
C ILE A 97 11.73 0.15 3.58
N VAL A 98 11.63 0.23 4.90
CA VAL A 98 10.37 0.03 5.64
C VAL A 98 10.10 1.21 6.58
N PRO A 99 8.82 1.53 6.87
CA PRO A 99 8.50 2.72 7.63
C PRO A 99 8.79 2.57 9.13
N ILE A 100 9.28 3.66 9.70
CA ILE A 100 9.24 3.96 11.13
C ILE A 100 8.04 4.89 11.33
N THR A 101 7.07 4.47 12.14
CA THR A 101 5.87 5.28 12.41
C THR A 101 6.21 6.37 13.41
N GLY A 102 6.08 7.63 13.01
CA GLY A 102 6.20 8.79 13.88
C GLY A 102 5.00 8.97 14.83
N PRO A 103 5.00 10.03 15.63
CA PRO A 103 3.89 10.38 16.50
C PRO A 103 2.58 10.53 15.71
N LEU A 104 1.47 10.03 16.30
CA LEU A 104 0.16 10.08 15.63
C LEU A 104 -0.28 11.51 15.28
N ALA A 105 0.10 12.50 16.07
CA ALA A 105 -0.24 13.89 15.84
C ALA A 105 0.44 14.51 14.59
N GLU A 106 1.56 13.93 14.16
CA GLU A 106 2.34 14.44 13.03
C GLU A 106 2.00 13.73 11.71
N HIS A 107 1.39 12.53 11.79
CA HIS A 107 1.05 11.70 10.62
C HIS A 107 2.23 11.45 9.68
N THR A 108 3.47 11.39 10.21
CA THR A 108 4.70 11.23 9.42
C THR A 108 5.22 9.80 9.46
N LEU A 109 5.90 9.40 8.38
CA LEU A 109 6.69 8.17 8.30
C LEU A 109 8.12 8.57 7.99
N SER A 110 9.08 8.19 8.82
CA SER A 110 10.47 8.05 8.42
C SER A 110 10.75 6.61 7.96
N TRP A 111 11.93 6.36 7.47
CA TRP A 111 12.25 5.08 6.83
C TRP A 111 13.56 4.52 7.38
N ARG A 112 13.67 3.20 7.38
CA ARG A 112 14.93 2.48 7.63
C ARG A 112 15.10 1.38 6.58
N THR A 113 16.30 0.88 6.37
CA THR A 113 16.46 -0.37 5.62
C THR A 113 15.81 -1.52 6.38
N ALA A 114 15.32 -2.53 5.68
CA ALA A 114 14.61 -3.66 6.30
C ALA A 114 15.51 -4.49 7.24
N ASP A 115 16.83 -4.40 7.10
CA ASP A 115 17.85 -5.05 7.95
C ASP A 115 18.59 -4.07 8.87
N GLY A 116 18.34 -2.77 8.75
CA GLY A 116 18.99 -1.73 9.53
C GLY A 116 18.09 -1.14 10.60
N LEU A 117 18.72 -0.36 11.49
CA LEU A 117 18.04 0.37 12.54
C LEU A 117 18.12 1.88 12.38
N ASP A 118 19.00 2.35 11.47
CA ASP A 118 19.24 3.78 11.27
C ASP A 118 18.06 4.43 10.55
N ASP A 119 17.61 5.55 11.10
CA ASP A 119 16.57 6.38 10.50
C ASP A 119 17.13 7.16 9.30
N LEU A 120 16.58 6.87 8.13
CA LEU A 120 16.93 7.52 6.87
C LEU A 120 16.17 8.83 6.62
N GLY A 121 15.24 9.18 7.53
CA GLY A 121 14.37 10.33 7.41
C GLY A 121 13.15 10.12 6.51
N GLU A 122 12.24 11.10 6.54
CA GLU A 122 10.97 11.07 5.80
C GLU A 122 11.19 11.08 4.29
N ALA A 123 12.18 11.83 3.82
CA ALA A 123 12.48 12.00 2.40
C ALA A 123 13.06 10.75 1.72
N ALA A 124 13.43 9.69 2.48
CA ALA A 124 14.03 8.51 1.89
C ALA A 124 13.11 7.79 0.88
N ILE A 125 11.79 7.88 1.04
CA ILE A 125 10.82 7.32 0.09
C ILE A 125 10.95 7.93 -1.32
N ALA A 126 11.40 9.18 -1.43
CA ALA A 126 11.57 9.85 -2.71
C ALA A 126 12.65 9.22 -3.60
N SER A 127 13.53 8.40 -3.04
CA SER A 127 14.58 7.69 -3.78
C SER A 127 14.17 6.26 -4.20
N ALA A 128 12.96 5.81 -3.87
CA ALA A 128 12.46 4.51 -4.28
C ALA A 128 12.11 4.48 -5.78
N GLN A 129 12.30 3.34 -6.43
CA GLN A 129 11.85 3.05 -7.79
C GLN A 129 10.50 2.32 -7.81
N LEU A 130 10.03 1.85 -6.66
CA LEU A 130 8.72 1.25 -6.46
C LEU A 130 8.27 1.50 -5.02
N VAL A 131 7.01 1.88 -4.85
CA VAL A 131 6.40 2.06 -3.53
C VAL A 131 5.24 1.07 -3.35
N LEU A 132 5.34 0.23 -2.33
CA LEU A 132 4.31 -0.72 -1.93
C LEU A 132 3.63 -0.23 -0.66
N THR A 133 2.34 0.04 -0.73
CA THR A 133 1.57 0.60 0.39
C THR A 133 0.64 -0.43 1.01
N PRO A 134 0.38 -0.37 2.33
CA PRO A 134 -0.76 -1.07 2.91
C PRO A 134 -2.06 -0.37 2.56
N GLY A 135 -3.13 -1.13 2.43
CA GLY A 135 -4.47 -0.62 2.23
C GLY A 135 -5.53 -1.56 2.78
N LEU A 136 -6.77 -1.10 2.82
CA LEU A 136 -7.95 -1.90 3.11
C LEU A 136 -8.79 -2.14 1.86
N ALA A 137 -8.78 -1.20 0.93
CA ALA A 137 -9.38 -1.34 -0.39
C ALA A 137 -8.74 -0.35 -1.36
N VAL A 138 -8.84 -0.64 -2.65
CA VAL A 138 -8.56 0.30 -3.74
C VAL A 138 -9.68 0.19 -4.74
N ASP A 139 -10.16 1.32 -5.26
CA ASP A 139 -11.21 1.39 -6.26
C ASP A 139 -10.66 1.53 -7.69
N PRO A 140 -11.49 1.42 -8.75
CA PRO A 140 -11.02 1.51 -10.13
C PRO A 140 -10.34 2.84 -10.50
N SER A 141 -10.57 3.90 -9.73
CA SER A 141 -9.92 5.20 -9.93
C SER A 141 -8.55 5.31 -9.25
N GLY A 142 -8.10 4.27 -8.55
CA GLY A 142 -6.87 4.28 -7.78
C GLY A 142 -7.01 4.89 -6.38
N LEU A 143 -8.22 5.23 -5.97
CA LEU A 143 -8.44 5.73 -4.61
C LEU A 143 -8.22 4.62 -3.58
N ARG A 144 -7.31 4.85 -2.64
CA ARG A 144 -6.90 3.90 -1.61
C ARG A 144 -7.60 4.19 -0.28
N LEU A 145 -8.29 3.20 0.27
CA LEU A 145 -8.79 3.25 1.64
C LEU A 145 -7.71 2.77 2.61
N GLY A 146 -7.06 3.70 3.28
CA GLY A 146 -6.08 3.42 4.33
C GLY A 146 -6.70 3.08 5.67
N GLN A 147 -5.85 2.78 6.66
CA GLN A 147 -6.25 2.46 8.05
C GLN A 147 -6.87 3.65 8.82
N GLY A 148 -6.75 4.86 8.31
CA GLY A 148 -7.31 6.08 8.91
C GLY A 148 -6.30 6.92 9.70
N GLY A 149 -5.01 6.58 9.67
CA GLY A 149 -3.96 7.34 10.35
C GLY A 149 -3.31 8.45 9.51
N GLY A 150 -3.63 8.58 8.21
CA GLY A 150 -3.08 9.63 7.34
C GLY A 150 -1.61 9.49 6.94
N TYR A 151 -0.85 8.58 7.56
CA TYR A 151 0.59 8.44 7.38
C TYR A 151 1.05 8.29 5.93
N TYR A 152 0.38 7.43 5.17
CA TYR A 152 0.74 7.20 3.76
C TYR A 152 0.28 8.32 2.85
N ASP A 153 -0.78 9.06 3.20
CA ASP A 153 -1.24 10.19 2.39
C ASP A 153 -0.21 11.33 2.47
N THR A 154 0.43 11.51 3.63
CA THR A 154 1.57 12.42 3.81
C THR A 154 2.82 11.91 3.09
N ALA A 155 3.22 10.65 3.33
CA ALA A 155 4.44 10.08 2.76
C ALA A 155 4.42 10.03 1.22
N LEU A 156 3.28 9.67 0.62
CA LEU A 156 3.11 9.64 -0.83
C LEU A 156 3.22 11.03 -1.48
N GLY A 157 3.04 12.10 -0.70
CA GLY A 157 3.32 13.46 -1.15
C GLY A 157 4.79 13.73 -1.48
N LEU A 158 5.70 12.89 -0.97
CA LEU A 158 7.15 12.99 -1.21
C LEU A 158 7.62 12.11 -2.37
N VAL A 159 6.77 11.23 -2.90
CA VAL A 159 7.13 10.35 -4.02
C VAL A 159 7.12 11.15 -5.32
N PRO A 160 8.21 11.12 -6.10
CA PRO A 160 8.25 11.80 -7.40
C PRO A 160 7.23 11.25 -8.40
N ASP A 161 6.78 12.09 -9.31
CA ASP A 161 5.92 11.67 -10.43
C ASP A 161 6.63 10.59 -11.28
N GLY A 162 5.84 9.60 -11.71
CA GLY A 162 6.32 8.49 -12.53
C GLY A 162 6.91 7.32 -11.76
N ILE A 163 7.06 7.42 -10.44
CA ILE A 163 7.41 6.28 -9.59
C ILE A 163 6.15 5.47 -9.31
N PRO A 164 6.12 4.16 -9.65
CA PRO A 164 4.94 3.33 -9.41
C PRO A 164 4.61 3.22 -7.91
N VAL A 165 3.35 3.45 -7.58
CA VAL A 165 2.78 3.25 -6.24
C VAL A 165 1.71 2.17 -6.31
N LEU A 166 1.94 1.02 -5.69
CA LEU A 166 0.99 -0.09 -5.69
C LEU A 166 0.53 -0.40 -4.26
N THR A 167 -0.72 -0.84 -4.12
CA THR A 167 -1.25 -1.27 -2.83
C THR A 167 -1.37 -2.79 -2.78
N LEU A 168 -0.84 -3.44 -1.73
CA LEU A 168 -1.04 -4.86 -1.50
C LEU A 168 -2.38 -5.08 -0.82
N LEU A 169 -3.20 -5.93 -1.41
CA LEU A 169 -4.55 -6.27 -0.95
C LEU A 169 -4.78 -7.79 -0.96
N TRP A 170 -5.76 -8.24 -0.19
CA TRP A 170 -6.37 -9.53 -0.45
C TRP A 170 -7.28 -9.40 -1.68
N ASP A 171 -7.53 -10.51 -2.39
CA ASP A 171 -8.29 -10.50 -3.66
C ASP A 171 -9.69 -9.88 -3.52
N ASP A 172 -10.35 -10.10 -2.38
CA ASP A 172 -11.70 -9.57 -2.07
C ASP A 172 -11.71 -8.10 -1.59
N GLU A 173 -10.58 -7.42 -1.64
CA GLU A 173 -10.41 -6.02 -1.21
C GLU A 173 -10.23 -5.05 -2.39
N VAL A 174 -10.08 -5.56 -3.60
CA VAL A 174 -10.19 -4.74 -4.81
C VAL A 174 -11.66 -4.39 -5.00
N SER A 175 -11.96 -3.09 -5.01
CA SER A 175 -13.35 -2.61 -5.06
C SER A 175 -13.82 -2.41 -6.51
N ASP A 176 -14.99 -2.93 -6.85
CA ASP A 176 -15.64 -2.68 -8.15
C ASP A 176 -16.39 -1.34 -8.17
N THR A 177 -16.53 -0.69 -7.03
CA THR A 177 -17.28 0.56 -6.87
C THR A 177 -16.41 1.64 -6.27
N THR A 178 -16.69 2.89 -6.64
CA THR A 178 -16.02 4.08 -6.12
C THR A 178 -16.04 4.12 -4.59
N LEU A 179 -14.90 4.41 -4.00
CA LEU A 179 -14.77 4.63 -2.56
C LEU A 179 -15.12 6.08 -2.19
N PRO A 180 -15.58 6.34 -0.96
CA PRO A 180 -15.73 7.70 -0.47
C PRO A 180 -14.38 8.42 -0.46
N ALA A 181 -14.29 9.57 -1.14
CA ALA A 181 -13.07 10.33 -1.34
C ALA A 181 -13.04 11.63 -0.55
N ASP A 182 -11.88 11.98 -0.03
CA ASP A 182 -11.55 13.31 0.46
C ASP A 182 -10.58 14.00 -0.51
N PRO A 183 -10.55 15.34 -0.59
CA PRO A 183 -9.66 16.07 -1.50
C PRO A 183 -8.16 15.79 -1.31
N HIS A 184 -7.77 15.29 -0.14
CA HIS A 184 -6.37 15.01 0.22
C HIS A 184 -5.95 13.54 0.00
N ASP A 185 -6.88 12.66 -0.37
CA ASP A 185 -6.57 11.26 -0.62
C ASP A 185 -5.65 11.14 -1.85
N ARG A 186 -4.53 10.43 -1.69
CA ARG A 186 -3.60 10.12 -2.78
C ARG A 186 -4.02 8.84 -3.49
N ARG A 187 -4.00 8.89 -4.82
CA ARG A 187 -4.27 7.73 -5.67
C ARG A 187 -3.03 6.87 -5.84
N VAL A 188 -3.26 5.60 -6.10
CA VAL A 188 -2.22 4.62 -6.43
C VAL A 188 -2.35 4.17 -7.88
N ASP A 189 -1.25 3.70 -8.47
CA ASP A 189 -1.19 3.30 -9.88
C ASP A 189 -1.72 1.89 -10.11
N GLY A 190 -1.81 1.09 -9.04
CA GLY A 190 -2.27 -0.29 -9.15
C GLY A 190 -2.38 -1.01 -7.82
N VAL A 191 -2.72 -2.28 -7.93
CA VAL A 191 -2.82 -3.20 -6.81
C VAL A 191 -2.00 -4.46 -7.08
N VAL A 192 -1.57 -5.12 -6.01
CA VAL A 192 -1.00 -6.47 -6.07
C VAL A 192 -1.82 -7.36 -5.15
N THR A 193 -2.35 -8.46 -5.68
CA THR A 193 -3.11 -9.43 -4.90
C THR A 193 -2.55 -10.84 -5.07
N PRO A 194 -2.76 -11.75 -4.10
CA PRO A 194 -2.24 -13.13 -4.22
C PRO A 194 -2.77 -13.88 -5.44
N GLY A 195 -4.05 -13.69 -5.79
CA GLY A 195 -4.69 -14.38 -6.92
C GLY A 195 -4.56 -13.65 -8.25
N GLY A 196 -4.51 -12.30 -8.23
CA GLY A 196 -4.49 -11.47 -9.43
C GLY A 196 -3.10 -10.97 -9.86
N GLY A 197 -2.08 -11.13 -9.02
CA GLY A 197 -0.76 -10.55 -9.28
C GLY A 197 -0.81 -9.02 -9.33
N VAL A 198 0.04 -8.43 -10.17
CA VAL A 198 0.07 -6.97 -10.41
C VAL A 198 -1.03 -6.59 -11.39
N GLN A 199 -1.87 -5.67 -10.96
CA GLN A 199 -2.96 -5.12 -11.77
C GLN A 199 -2.82 -3.60 -11.79
N TRP A 200 -2.49 -3.05 -12.97
CA TRP A 200 -2.46 -1.61 -13.20
C TRP A 200 -3.89 -1.09 -13.31
N LEU A 201 -4.17 -0.02 -12.61
CA LEU A 201 -5.48 0.60 -12.68
C LEU A 201 -5.53 1.53 -13.90
N PRO A 202 -6.67 1.61 -14.58
CA PRO A 202 -6.91 2.67 -15.51
C PRO A 202 -6.98 3.95 -14.70
N LEU A 203 -5.85 4.63 -14.57
CA LEU A 203 -5.88 6.04 -14.23
C LEU A 203 -6.70 6.68 -15.34
N ASP A 204 -7.78 7.35 -14.97
CA ASP A 204 -8.49 8.27 -15.86
C ASP A 204 -7.49 9.40 -16.18
N ARG A 205 -6.57 9.10 -17.09
CA ARG A 205 -5.67 10.09 -17.67
C ARG A 205 -6.54 10.78 -18.69
N GLY A 206 -7.25 11.81 -18.19
CA GLY A 206 -8.04 12.66 -19.06
C GLY A 206 -7.23 12.96 -20.32
N ASP A 207 -7.80 12.58 -21.45
CA ASP A 207 -7.35 12.96 -22.80
C ASP A 207 -7.31 14.49 -22.95
#